data_2f9b5340caf3586545d0d076667cf6cf
#
_entry.id   2f9b5340caf3586545d0d076667cf6cf
#
_cell.length_a   1.000
_cell.length_b   1.000
_cell.length_c   1.000
_cell.angle_alpha   90.00
_cell.angle_beta   90.00
_cell.angle_gamma   90.00
#
_symmetry.space_group_name_H-M   'P 1'
#
loop_
_entity.id
_entity.type
_entity.pdbx_description
1 polymer ?
#
loop_
_entity_poly.entity_id
_entity_poly.type
_entity_poly.pdbx_seq_one_letter_code
_entity_poly.pdbx_strand_id
1 'polypeptide(L)'
;MRVAVLGAGYAGLTLVKRLEDALPDDEVVVVDEDGTHLVQHELHRVVRRPSLVDDITLDLGDVLDRATVREATVTDVDPDAGIATLETPEGAETLDYDAAAVCLGAATNFYDLPGVEDHATPLKRIGHAHAVRAEFFTAVEGATAADPARVVVGGAGLSGVQVAGELAALAREETDPDAVEVVLLEQLGSVAPSFPENFQRAVRDELETQGVTVRTGTAVASADAGGLDLANGERLAYDQFVWTGGIRGPPAMDGERPVVRNTLRLGEATFVVGDAGRVVDTDGQAVPASAQAAVRQARVAADNIERLLDHRRDGGNGFEPRLDGYRFDSPGWLVSVGDGAVAQVGPTVLTGRAAKLAKTSVGAGYLSSVGAVANAVDLVREELGWPDEESGEPGADGRSGGDGSDDGGEGPVRVTIDDGDDSD
;
A
#
# COMPACT_ATOMS: atom_id res chain seq x y z
N MET A 1 -3.51 23.36 21.21
CA MET A 1 -4.29 23.37 19.94
C MET A 1 -4.58 21.92 19.57
N ARG A 2 -5.52 21.68 18.66
CA ARG A 2 -5.86 20.33 18.20
C ARG A 2 -5.41 20.12 16.77
N VAL A 3 -4.69 19.03 16.52
CA VAL A 3 -4.32 18.57 15.18
C VAL A 3 -5.10 17.30 14.86
N ALA A 4 -5.86 17.29 13.75
CA ALA A 4 -6.59 16.14 13.27
C ALA A 4 -5.82 15.47 12.13
N VAL A 5 -5.52 14.17 12.26
CA VAL A 5 -4.98 13.33 11.19
C VAL A 5 -6.07 12.37 10.73
N LEU A 6 -6.55 12.58 9.52
CA LEU A 6 -7.70 11.85 8.98
C LEU A 6 -7.21 10.69 8.10
N GLY A 7 -7.27 9.46 8.64
CA GLY A 7 -6.74 8.22 8.08
C GLY A 7 -5.37 7.84 8.64
N ALA A 8 -5.20 6.55 8.96
CA ALA A 8 -3.98 5.97 9.53
C ALA A 8 -3.18 5.09 8.56
N GLY A 9 -3.30 5.32 7.24
CA GLY A 9 -2.42 4.72 6.25
C GLY A 9 -0.96 5.19 6.39
N TYR A 10 -0.11 4.91 5.39
CA TYR A 10 1.32 5.29 5.42
C TYR A 10 1.57 6.76 5.76
N ALA A 11 0.78 7.66 5.16
CA ALA A 11 0.90 9.09 5.43
C ALA A 11 0.50 9.42 6.87
N GLY A 12 -0.68 8.95 7.30
CA GLY A 12 -1.24 9.31 8.60
C GLY A 12 -0.40 8.78 9.75
N LEU A 13 -0.05 7.50 9.77
CA LEU A 13 0.77 6.92 10.84
C LEU A 13 2.13 7.61 10.94
N THR A 14 2.82 7.84 9.81
CA THR A 14 4.10 8.57 9.81
C THR A 14 3.95 9.99 10.33
N LEU A 15 2.87 10.67 9.95
CA LEU A 15 2.58 12.03 10.39
C LEU A 15 2.31 12.08 11.90
N VAL A 16 1.43 11.20 12.42
CA VAL A 16 1.10 11.17 13.86
C VAL A 16 2.35 10.95 14.69
N LYS A 17 3.18 9.95 14.36
CA LYS A 17 4.43 9.68 15.08
C LYS A 17 5.33 10.92 15.18
N ARG A 18 5.47 11.69 14.10
CA ARG A 18 6.26 12.93 14.13
C ARG A 18 5.60 14.03 14.93
N LEU A 19 4.28 14.16 14.86
CA LEU A 19 3.55 15.19 15.60
C LEU A 19 3.54 14.91 17.11
N GLU A 20 3.56 13.64 17.54
CA GLU A 20 3.71 13.26 18.94
C GLU A 20 5.01 13.79 19.54
N ASP A 21 6.10 13.74 18.76
CA ASP A 21 7.41 14.27 19.18
C ASP A 21 7.48 15.80 19.09
N ALA A 22 6.98 16.38 17.99
CA ALA A 22 7.10 17.81 17.70
C ALA A 22 6.14 18.67 18.51
N LEU A 23 4.96 18.16 18.90
CA LEU A 23 3.88 18.91 19.55
C LEU A 23 3.50 18.31 20.91
N PRO A 24 4.42 18.30 21.91
CA PRO A 24 4.18 17.63 23.20
C PRO A 24 3.03 18.20 24.01
N ASP A 25 2.67 19.46 23.80
CA ASP A 25 1.64 20.19 24.55
C ASP A 25 0.30 20.29 23.79
N ASP A 26 0.20 19.73 22.59
CA ASP A 26 -1.00 19.78 21.76
C ASP A 26 -1.76 18.46 21.76
N GLU A 27 -3.04 18.53 21.45
CA GLU A 27 -3.88 17.38 21.23
C GLU A 27 -3.70 16.88 19.77
N VAL A 28 -3.18 15.67 19.60
CA VAL A 28 -3.13 14.98 18.31
C VAL A 28 -4.22 13.92 18.30
N VAL A 29 -5.15 14.03 17.34
CA VAL A 29 -6.26 13.08 17.15
C VAL A 29 -6.07 12.41 15.81
N VAL A 30 -5.98 11.09 15.79
CA VAL A 30 -6.03 10.29 14.56
C VAL A 30 -7.41 9.66 14.42
N VAL A 31 -8.03 9.83 13.26
CA VAL A 31 -9.32 9.23 12.92
C VAL A 31 -9.10 8.17 11.88
N ASP A 32 -9.48 6.94 12.17
CA ASP A 32 -9.42 5.82 11.24
C ASP A 32 -10.64 4.92 11.41
N GLU A 33 -11.07 4.29 10.32
CA GLU A 33 -12.29 3.48 10.29
C GLU A 33 -12.19 2.24 11.19
N ASP A 34 -11.02 1.60 11.19
CA ASP A 34 -10.79 0.31 11.85
C ASP A 34 -9.84 0.43 13.07
N GLY A 35 -9.30 1.61 13.35
CA GLY A 35 -8.30 1.81 14.41
C GLY A 35 -6.98 1.09 14.15
N THR A 36 -6.71 0.72 12.89
CA THR A 36 -5.54 -0.07 12.51
C THR A 36 -4.77 0.54 11.34
N HIS A 37 -3.48 0.25 11.25
CA HIS A 37 -2.65 0.55 10.08
C HIS A 37 -2.46 -0.70 9.24
N LEU A 38 -2.85 -0.64 7.97
CA LEU A 38 -2.62 -1.71 7.00
C LEU A 38 -1.35 -1.45 6.19
N VAL A 39 -0.42 -2.42 6.17
CA VAL A 39 0.75 -2.45 5.28
C VAL A 39 0.27 -2.80 3.86
N GLN A 40 -0.40 -1.85 3.21
CA GLN A 40 -1.17 -2.03 1.98
C GLN A 40 -0.36 -2.57 0.80
N HIS A 41 0.94 -2.32 0.74
CA HIS A 41 1.78 -2.85 -0.34
C HIS A 41 2.04 -4.35 -0.25
N GLU A 42 1.68 -5.01 0.88
CA GLU A 42 1.71 -6.45 1.07
C GLU A 42 0.33 -7.11 0.94
N LEU A 43 -0.75 -6.33 0.82
CA LEU A 43 -2.13 -6.81 0.78
C LEU A 43 -2.39 -7.88 -0.31
N HIS A 44 -1.74 -7.77 -1.47
CA HIS A 44 -1.87 -8.74 -2.56
C HIS A 44 -1.49 -10.16 -2.13
N ARG A 45 -0.55 -10.31 -1.19
CA ARG A 45 -0.09 -11.61 -0.69
C ARG A 45 -1.15 -12.34 0.15
N VAL A 46 -2.07 -11.59 0.78
CA VAL A 46 -3.20 -12.17 1.54
C VAL A 46 -4.09 -13.03 0.63
N VAL A 47 -4.17 -12.73 -0.66
CA VAL A 47 -4.90 -13.55 -1.64
C VAL A 47 -4.40 -14.99 -1.62
N ARG A 48 -3.09 -15.19 -1.57
CA ARG A 48 -2.47 -16.52 -1.52
C ARG A 48 -2.30 -17.02 -0.07
N ARG A 49 -1.92 -16.14 0.85
CA ARG A 49 -1.56 -16.46 2.25
C ARG A 49 -2.41 -15.64 3.23
N PRO A 50 -3.62 -16.08 3.57
CA PRO A 50 -4.52 -15.34 4.46
C PRO A 50 -3.96 -15.08 5.86
N SER A 51 -3.05 -15.93 6.36
CA SER A 51 -2.40 -15.77 7.67
C SER A 51 -1.55 -14.50 7.79
N LEU A 52 -1.12 -13.90 6.65
CA LEU A 52 -0.36 -12.66 6.68
C LEU A 52 -1.14 -11.44 7.19
N VAL A 53 -2.45 -11.53 7.35
CA VAL A 53 -3.26 -10.41 7.86
C VAL A 53 -2.71 -9.90 9.19
N ASP A 54 -2.35 -10.80 10.10
CA ASP A 54 -1.85 -10.42 11.43
C ASP A 54 -0.48 -9.73 11.36
N ASP A 55 0.37 -10.10 10.39
CA ASP A 55 1.70 -9.51 10.22
C ASP A 55 1.67 -8.13 9.54
N ILE A 56 0.64 -7.87 8.71
CA ILE A 56 0.52 -6.64 7.93
C ILE A 56 -0.51 -5.65 8.49
N THR A 57 -1.13 -5.96 9.63
CA THR A 57 -2.08 -5.09 10.32
C THR A 57 -1.54 -4.72 11.68
N LEU A 58 -1.44 -3.43 11.96
CA LEU A 58 -0.94 -2.91 13.24
C LEU A 58 -2.07 -2.20 13.98
N ASP A 59 -2.31 -2.54 15.24
CA ASP A 59 -3.20 -1.77 16.11
C ASP A 59 -2.57 -0.39 16.40
N LEU A 60 -3.32 0.67 16.19
CA LEU A 60 -2.83 2.03 16.42
C LEU A 60 -2.53 2.28 17.90
N GLY A 61 -3.25 1.62 18.81
CA GLY A 61 -2.99 1.71 20.25
C GLY A 61 -1.66 1.11 20.67
N ASP A 62 -1.12 0.15 19.89
CA ASP A 62 0.19 -0.48 20.18
C ASP A 62 1.37 0.32 19.64
N VAL A 63 1.16 1.14 18.61
CA VAL A 63 2.24 1.87 17.92
C VAL A 63 2.27 3.37 18.19
N LEU A 64 1.19 3.95 18.74
CA LEU A 64 1.11 5.36 19.10
C LEU A 64 1.31 5.57 20.60
N ASP A 65 2.05 6.62 20.98
CA ASP A 65 2.44 6.87 22.36
C ASP A 65 1.44 7.80 23.09
N ARG A 66 0.89 8.82 22.40
CA ARG A 66 0.08 9.87 23.03
C ARG A 66 -1.15 10.29 22.23
N ALA A 67 -1.17 10.07 20.93
CA ALA A 67 -2.28 10.48 20.09
C ALA A 67 -3.58 9.78 20.49
N THR A 68 -4.67 10.51 20.43
CA THR A 68 -5.99 9.93 20.67
C THR A 68 -6.48 9.26 19.39
N VAL A 69 -6.68 7.95 19.44
CA VAL A 69 -7.28 7.19 18.34
C VAL A 69 -8.81 7.31 18.43
N ARG A 70 -9.45 7.67 17.32
CA ARG A 70 -10.89 7.68 17.15
C ARG A 70 -11.30 6.76 16.02
N GLU A 71 -11.97 5.67 16.35
CA GLU A 71 -12.57 4.77 15.37
C GLU A 71 -13.83 5.40 14.80
N ALA A 72 -13.72 5.94 13.58
CA ALA A 72 -14.83 6.56 12.87
C ALA A 72 -14.53 6.66 11.36
N THR A 73 -15.58 6.69 10.55
CA THR A 73 -15.46 6.99 9.12
C THR A 73 -15.54 8.50 8.91
N VAL A 74 -14.51 9.07 8.26
CA VAL A 74 -14.55 10.47 7.82
C VAL A 74 -15.45 10.55 6.59
N THR A 75 -16.55 11.32 6.67
CA THR A 75 -17.54 11.44 5.59
C THR A 75 -17.46 12.76 4.84
N ASP A 76 -16.90 13.81 5.45
CA ASP A 76 -16.71 15.12 4.83
C ASP A 76 -15.57 15.88 5.49
N VAL A 77 -14.91 16.76 4.76
CA VAL A 77 -13.87 17.66 5.26
C VAL A 77 -14.10 19.05 4.69
N ASP A 78 -14.39 20.02 5.57
CA ASP A 78 -14.44 21.45 5.23
C ASP A 78 -13.11 22.12 5.63
N PRO A 79 -12.16 22.30 4.68
CA PRO A 79 -10.86 22.89 4.97
C PRO A 79 -10.91 24.39 5.30
N ASP A 80 -11.98 25.08 4.92
CA ASP A 80 -12.15 26.51 5.17
C ASP A 80 -12.77 26.76 6.56
N ALA A 81 -13.70 25.90 6.99
CA ALA A 81 -14.27 25.94 8.32
C ALA A 81 -13.38 25.32 9.40
N GLY A 82 -12.42 24.48 9.04
CA GLY A 82 -11.59 23.72 9.98
C GLY A 82 -12.36 22.60 10.69
N ILE A 83 -13.22 21.88 9.95
CA ILE A 83 -14.13 20.87 10.49
C ILE A 83 -14.05 19.61 9.64
N ALA A 84 -14.03 18.45 10.30
CA ALA A 84 -14.29 17.15 9.68
C ALA A 84 -15.60 16.58 10.22
N THR A 85 -16.39 15.96 9.34
CA THR A 85 -17.59 15.19 9.70
C THR A 85 -17.23 13.73 9.81
N LEU A 86 -17.63 13.12 10.93
CA LEU A 86 -17.34 11.74 11.25
C LEU A 86 -18.64 10.96 11.39
N GLU A 87 -18.65 9.72 10.92
CA GLU A 87 -19.72 8.75 11.19
C GLU A 87 -19.20 7.70 12.17
N THR A 88 -19.89 7.60 13.32
CA THR A 88 -19.60 6.64 14.40
C THR A 88 -20.81 5.72 14.59
N PRO A 89 -20.69 4.62 15.36
CA PRO A 89 -21.84 3.79 15.71
C PRO A 89 -22.97 4.52 16.42
N GLU A 90 -22.67 5.64 17.09
CA GLU A 90 -23.61 6.50 17.79
C GLU A 90 -24.28 7.54 16.88
N GLY A 91 -23.78 7.73 15.68
CA GLY A 91 -24.28 8.67 14.67
C GLY A 91 -23.22 9.67 14.17
N ALA A 92 -23.68 10.63 13.38
CA ALA A 92 -22.79 11.65 12.82
C ALA A 92 -22.37 12.67 13.87
N GLU A 93 -21.09 13.03 13.89
CA GLU A 93 -20.51 14.07 14.74
C GLU A 93 -19.51 14.92 13.97
N THR A 94 -19.09 16.04 14.55
CA THR A 94 -18.08 16.94 13.98
C THR A 94 -16.82 16.96 14.84
N LEU A 95 -15.67 17.06 14.18
CA LEU A 95 -14.37 17.27 14.80
C LEU A 95 -13.81 18.61 14.31
N ASP A 96 -13.81 19.61 15.22
CA ASP A 96 -13.14 20.89 14.98
C ASP A 96 -11.62 20.72 15.17
N TYR A 97 -10.82 21.38 14.33
CA TYR A 97 -9.36 21.32 14.41
C TYR A 97 -8.70 22.69 14.16
N ASP A 98 -7.55 22.91 14.78
CA ASP A 98 -6.68 24.07 14.50
C ASP A 98 -5.81 23.79 13.26
N ALA A 99 -5.39 22.56 13.05
CA ALA A 99 -4.75 22.09 11.83
C ALA A 99 -5.18 20.64 11.52
N ALA A 100 -5.20 20.28 10.24
CA ALA A 100 -5.49 18.90 9.85
C ALA A 100 -4.66 18.42 8.67
N ALA A 101 -4.51 17.08 8.59
CA ALA A 101 -3.99 16.41 7.42
C ALA A 101 -4.96 15.32 6.94
N VAL A 102 -5.41 15.43 5.69
CA VAL A 102 -6.22 14.42 5.02
C VAL A 102 -5.30 13.34 4.46
N CYS A 103 -5.29 12.19 5.15
CA CYS A 103 -4.46 11.02 4.87
C CYS A 103 -5.31 9.79 4.49
N LEU A 104 -6.54 10.01 4.01
CA LEU A 104 -7.56 8.99 3.74
C LEU A 104 -7.25 8.04 2.58
N GLY A 105 -6.10 8.24 1.93
CA GLY A 105 -5.72 7.43 0.78
C GLY A 105 -6.65 7.65 -0.42
N ALA A 106 -6.84 6.62 -1.23
CA ALA A 106 -7.66 6.67 -2.44
C ALA A 106 -8.52 5.41 -2.60
N ALA A 107 -9.72 5.60 -3.12
CA ALA A 107 -10.63 4.52 -3.48
C ALA A 107 -10.31 3.96 -4.89
N THR A 108 -10.86 2.79 -5.21
CA THR A 108 -10.80 2.23 -6.56
C THR A 108 -11.63 3.10 -7.52
N ASN A 109 -11.07 3.38 -8.69
CA ASN A 109 -11.78 4.06 -9.77
C ASN A 109 -12.25 3.05 -10.81
N PHE A 110 -13.55 2.94 -10.97
CA PHE A 110 -14.17 2.10 -12.00
C PHE A 110 -14.46 2.88 -13.30
N TYR A 111 -14.14 4.21 -13.35
CA TYR A 111 -14.30 5.10 -14.50
C TYR A 111 -15.72 5.15 -15.08
N ASP A 112 -16.74 4.86 -14.27
CA ASP A 112 -18.13 4.74 -14.69
C ASP A 112 -18.32 3.75 -15.86
N LEU A 113 -17.43 2.78 -16.00
CA LEU A 113 -17.52 1.72 -17.00
C LEU A 113 -18.72 0.82 -16.67
N PRO A 114 -19.68 0.67 -17.62
CA PRO A 114 -20.91 -0.08 -17.34
C PRO A 114 -20.62 -1.48 -16.80
N GLY A 115 -21.20 -1.81 -15.64
CA GLY A 115 -21.12 -3.09 -14.97
C GLY A 115 -19.77 -3.48 -14.39
N VAL A 116 -18.70 -2.68 -14.55
CA VAL A 116 -17.37 -3.04 -14.01
C VAL A 116 -17.40 -3.02 -12.48
N GLU A 117 -18.04 -2.04 -11.86
CA GLU A 117 -18.17 -1.97 -10.39
C GLU A 117 -19.03 -3.11 -9.83
N ASP A 118 -20.05 -3.56 -10.58
CA ASP A 118 -20.97 -4.61 -10.14
C ASP A 118 -20.38 -6.03 -10.26
N HIS A 119 -19.42 -6.23 -11.17
CA HIS A 119 -18.91 -7.55 -11.54
C HIS A 119 -17.42 -7.76 -11.23
N ALA A 120 -16.71 -6.74 -10.81
CA ALA A 120 -15.29 -6.84 -10.50
C ALA A 120 -15.01 -6.68 -9.01
N THR A 121 -14.11 -7.50 -8.49
CA THR A 121 -13.61 -7.35 -7.12
C THR A 121 -12.38 -6.45 -7.11
N PRO A 122 -12.39 -5.31 -6.40
CA PRO A 122 -11.20 -4.45 -6.25
C PRO A 122 -10.21 -5.05 -5.24
N LEU A 123 -8.99 -4.45 -5.12
CA LEU A 123 -8.01 -4.85 -4.10
C LEU A 123 -7.49 -3.61 -3.36
N LYS A 124 -8.17 -3.24 -2.27
CA LYS A 124 -7.84 -2.07 -1.43
C LYS A 124 -7.93 -2.33 0.08
N ARG A 125 -8.63 -3.38 0.50
CA ARG A 125 -8.90 -3.74 1.90
C ARG A 125 -8.70 -5.24 2.10
N ILE A 126 -8.50 -5.67 3.33
CA ILE A 126 -8.33 -7.11 3.69
C ILE A 126 -9.53 -7.92 3.19
N GLY A 127 -10.77 -7.42 3.39
CA GLY A 127 -11.97 -8.08 2.89
C GLY A 127 -11.97 -8.31 1.37
N HIS A 128 -11.38 -7.39 0.60
CA HIS A 128 -11.22 -7.59 -0.85
C HIS A 128 -10.24 -8.72 -1.18
N ALA A 129 -9.13 -8.83 -0.46
CA ALA A 129 -8.16 -9.92 -0.67
C ALA A 129 -8.79 -11.29 -0.37
N HIS A 130 -9.58 -11.38 0.71
CA HIS A 130 -10.34 -12.58 1.04
C HIS A 130 -11.42 -12.89 0.00
N ALA A 131 -12.13 -11.88 -0.51
CA ALA A 131 -13.12 -12.06 -1.58
C ALA A 131 -12.46 -12.56 -2.87
N VAL A 132 -11.34 -11.95 -3.31
CA VAL A 132 -10.57 -12.40 -4.47
C VAL A 132 -10.17 -13.87 -4.33
N ARG A 133 -9.68 -14.29 -3.14
CA ARG A 133 -9.36 -15.69 -2.87
C ARG A 133 -10.58 -16.62 -2.96
N ALA A 134 -11.67 -16.25 -2.32
CA ALA A 134 -12.90 -17.07 -2.29
C ALA A 134 -13.50 -17.25 -3.69
N GLU A 135 -13.53 -16.17 -4.46
CA GLU A 135 -13.99 -16.18 -5.86
C GLU A 135 -13.08 -17.02 -6.74
N PHE A 136 -11.75 -16.99 -6.52
CA PHE A 136 -10.80 -17.84 -7.22
C PHE A 136 -11.15 -19.32 -7.04
N PHE A 137 -11.35 -19.79 -5.81
CA PHE A 137 -11.70 -21.19 -5.57
C PHE A 137 -13.06 -21.57 -6.16
N THR A 138 -14.02 -20.64 -6.21
CA THR A 138 -15.30 -20.84 -6.89
C THR A 138 -15.09 -20.95 -8.41
N ALA A 139 -14.28 -20.09 -8.98
CA ALA A 139 -14.00 -20.07 -10.42
C ALA A 139 -13.31 -21.35 -10.92
N VAL A 140 -12.41 -21.92 -10.10
CA VAL A 140 -11.65 -23.11 -10.50
C VAL A 140 -12.37 -24.43 -10.18
N GLU A 141 -13.57 -24.39 -9.55
CA GLU A 141 -14.33 -25.58 -9.25
C GLU A 141 -14.78 -26.28 -10.54
N GLY A 142 -14.23 -27.47 -10.76
CA GLY A 142 -14.51 -28.28 -11.96
C GLY A 142 -13.76 -27.87 -13.21
N ALA A 143 -12.89 -26.87 -13.14
CA ALA A 143 -12.00 -26.49 -14.26
C ALA A 143 -11.01 -27.60 -14.58
N THR A 144 -10.63 -27.72 -15.85
CA THR A 144 -9.71 -28.73 -16.37
C THR A 144 -8.80 -28.12 -17.43
N ALA A 145 -7.70 -28.79 -17.77
CA ALA A 145 -6.84 -28.36 -18.87
C ALA A 145 -7.54 -28.26 -20.25
N ALA A 146 -8.67 -28.96 -20.43
CA ALA A 146 -9.47 -28.89 -21.66
C ALA A 146 -10.49 -27.72 -21.64
N ASP A 147 -10.87 -27.27 -20.45
CA ASP A 147 -11.80 -26.14 -20.21
C ASP A 147 -11.29 -25.37 -18.98
N PRO A 148 -10.25 -24.53 -19.16
CA PRO A 148 -9.63 -23.83 -18.05
C PRO A 148 -10.48 -22.65 -17.56
N ALA A 149 -10.50 -22.46 -16.23
CA ALA A 149 -11.08 -21.27 -15.64
C ALA A 149 -10.26 -20.03 -16.02
N ARG A 150 -10.94 -18.97 -16.43
CA ARG A 150 -10.29 -17.72 -16.78
C ARG A 150 -10.43 -16.68 -15.70
N VAL A 151 -9.29 -16.32 -15.11
CA VAL A 151 -9.16 -15.27 -14.10
C VAL A 151 -8.61 -14.02 -14.78
N VAL A 152 -9.39 -12.95 -14.83
CA VAL A 152 -9.01 -11.70 -15.50
C VAL A 152 -8.68 -10.62 -14.47
N VAL A 153 -7.55 -9.96 -14.65
CA VAL A 153 -7.12 -8.78 -13.87
C VAL A 153 -7.11 -7.57 -14.79
N GLY A 154 -7.92 -6.55 -14.49
CA GLY A 154 -7.98 -5.29 -15.25
C GLY A 154 -7.09 -4.22 -14.64
N GLY A 155 -6.15 -3.69 -15.45
CA GLY A 155 -5.16 -2.69 -15.06
C GLY A 155 -3.81 -3.30 -14.66
N ALA A 156 -2.76 -2.98 -15.42
CA ALA A 156 -1.39 -3.46 -15.18
C ALA A 156 -0.47 -2.42 -14.54
N GLY A 157 -1.02 -1.59 -13.62
CA GLY A 157 -0.23 -0.89 -12.61
C GLY A 157 0.39 -1.88 -11.62
N LEU A 158 1.20 -1.41 -10.64
CA LEU A 158 1.88 -2.33 -9.71
C LEU A 158 0.91 -3.26 -8.97
N SER A 159 -0.26 -2.77 -8.54
CA SER A 159 -1.25 -3.60 -7.85
C SER A 159 -1.79 -4.75 -8.74
N GLY A 160 -2.06 -4.47 -10.01
CA GLY A 160 -2.52 -5.49 -10.95
C GLY A 160 -1.43 -6.52 -11.28
N VAL A 161 -0.20 -6.07 -11.44
CA VAL A 161 0.98 -6.92 -11.61
C VAL A 161 1.11 -7.87 -10.41
N GLN A 162 1.01 -7.35 -9.19
CA GLN A 162 1.14 -8.12 -7.96
C GLN A 162 0.03 -9.15 -7.80
N VAL A 163 -1.24 -8.75 -7.96
CA VAL A 163 -2.36 -9.67 -7.78
C VAL A 163 -2.42 -10.74 -8.88
N ALA A 164 -2.08 -10.40 -10.13
CA ALA A 164 -1.99 -11.37 -11.20
C ALA A 164 -0.89 -12.42 -10.92
N GLY A 165 0.25 -11.98 -10.41
CA GLY A 165 1.32 -12.88 -9.97
C GLY A 165 0.91 -13.80 -8.83
N GLU A 166 0.21 -13.29 -7.81
CA GLU A 166 -0.28 -14.11 -6.69
C GLU A 166 -1.35 -15.11 -7.13
N LEU A 167 -2.27 -14.72 -8.02
CA LEU A 167 -3.28 -15.62 -8.57
C LEU A 167 -2.65 -16.74 -9.41
N ALA A 168 -1.64 -16.42 -10.22
CA ALA A 168 -0.90 -17.43 -10.97
C ALA A 168 -0.11 -18.39 -10.05
N ALA A 169 0.47 -17.87 -8.96
CA ALA A 169 1.14 -18.71 -7.97
C ALA A 169 0.14 -19.59 -7.20
N LEU A 170 -1.02 -19.03 -6.81
CA LEU A 170 -2.10 -19.75 -6.16
C LEU A 170 -2.62 -20.89 -7.05
N ALA A 171 -2.78 -20.65 -8.35
CA ALA A 171 -3.17 -21.68 -9.31
C ALA A 171 -2.18 -22.84 -9.34
N ARG A 172 -0.88 -22.55 -9.35
CA ARG A 172 0.17 -23.60 -9.32
C ARG A 172 0.22 -24.39 -8.02
N GLU A 173 -0.13 -23.76 -6.88
CA GLU A 173 -0.10 -24.40 -5.57
C GLU A 173 -1.34 -25.25 -5.30
N GLU A 174 -2.51 -24.81 -5.75
CA GLU A 174 -3.81 -25.37 -5.30
C GLU A 174 -4.57 -26.11 -6.40
N THR A 175 -4.15 -26.00 -7.67
CA THR A 175 -4.88 -26.59 -8.81
C THR A 175 -3.91 -27.27 -9.79
N ASP A 176 -4.47 -27.91 -10.84
CA ASP A 176 -3.69 -28.22 -12.05
C ASP A 176 -3.38 -26.90 -12.76
N PRO A 177 -2.11 -26.51 -12.92
CA PRO A 177 -1.73 -25.25 -13.55
C PRO A 177 -2.32 -25.03 -14.94
N ASP A 178 -2.55 -26.10 -15.70
CA ASP A 178 -3.14 -26.03 -17.03
C ASP A 178 -4.67 -25.83 -16.99
N ALA A 179 -5.30 -25.96 -15.80
CA ALA A 179 -6.73 -25.74 -15.61
C ALA A 179 -7.08 -24.28 -15.31
N VAL A 180 -6.10 -23.35 -15.23
CA VAL A 180 -6.34 -21.93 -14.94
C VAL A 180 -5.56 -21.05 -15.90
N GLU A 181 -6.25 -20.10 -16.53
CA GLU A 181 -5.65 -19.04 -17.34
C GLU A 181 -5.76 -17.70 -16.60
N VAL A 182 -4.64 -17.13 -16.14
CA VAL A 182 -4.58 -15.79 -15.58
C VAL A 182 -4.25 -14.79 -16.67
N VAL A 183 -5.16 -13.83 -16.93
CA VAL A 183 -5.04 -12.81 -17.97
C VAL A 183 -4.95 -11.41 -17.34
N LEU A 184 -3.88 -10.68 -17.61
CA LEU A 184 -3.70 -9.30 -17.20
C LEU A 184 -3.96 -8.35 -18.38
N LEU A 185 -4.98 -7.49 -18.26
CA LEU A 185 -5.37 -6.50 -19.26
C LEU A 185 -4.80 -5.12 -18.93
N GLU A 186 -4.25 -4.43 -19.93
CA GLU A 186 -3.80 -3.05 -19.80
C GLU A 186 -4.18 -2.24 -21.04
N GLN A 187 -4.83 -1.08 -20.83
CA GLN A 187 -5.25 -0.19 -21.93
C GLN A 187 -4.07 0.46 -22.66
N LEU A 188 -2.97 0.73 -21.95
CA LEU A 188 -1.76 1.30 -22.53
C LEU A 188 -0.87 0.22 -23.16
N GLY A 189 0.16 0.65 -23.88
CA GLY A 189 1.03 -0.25 -24.67
C GLY A 189 2.04 -1.07 -23.82
N SER A 190 2.09 -0.87 -22.51
CA SER A 190 3.04 -1.57 -21.64
C SER A 190 2.47 -1.81 -20.24
N VAL A 191 2.95 -2.84 -19.56
CA VAL A 191 2.73 -3.02 -18.11
C VAL A 191 3.51 -1.96 -17.34
N ALA A 192 3.07 -1.66 -16.11
CA ALA A 192 3.68 -0.62 -15.28
C ALA A 192 3.99 0.68 -16.06
N PRO A 193 2.99 1.27 -16.77
CA PRO A 193 3.23 2.29 -17.81
C PRO A 193 3.85 3.59 -17.29
N SER A 194 3.74 3.86 -15.99
CA SER A 194 4.32 5.06 -15.34
C SER A 194 5.79 4.91 -14.97
N PHE A 195 6.41 3.77 -15.29
CA PHE A 195 7.77 3.43 -14.89
C PHE A 195 8.73 3.42 -16.09
N PRO A 196 10.06 3.41 -15.86
CA PRO A 196 11.04 3.36 -16.96
C PRO A 196 10.92 2.08 -17.81
N GLU A 197 11.20 2.19 -19.11
CA GLU A 197 11.04 1.09 -20.08
C GLU A 197 11.80 -0.20 -19.73
N ASN A 198 12.99 -0.08 -19.12
CA ASN A 198 13.76 -1.26 -18.70
C ASN A 198 13.06 -2.01 -17.54
N PHE A 199 12.41 -1.27 -16.63
CA PHE A 199 11.59 -1.86 -15.57
C PHE A 199 10.32 -2.49 -16.14
N GLN A 200 9.62 -1.80 -17.05
CA GLN A 200 8.42 -2.33 -17.71
C GLN A 200 8.70 -3.68 -18.41
N ARG A 201 9.81 -3.78 -19.14
CA ARG A 201 10.21 -5.03 -19.79
C ARG A 201 10.47 -6.14 -18.79
N ALA A 202 11.25 -5.87 -17.74
CA ALA A 202 11.55 -6.87 -16.71
C ALA A 202 10.30 -7.36 -15.97
N VAL A 203 9.34 -6.46 -15.70
CA VAL A 203 8.04 -6.82 -15.09
C VAL A 203 7.22 -7.69 -16.02
N ARG A 204 7.19 -7.37 -17.33
CA ARG A 204 6.50 -8.20 -18.32
C ARG A 204 7.12 -9.60 -18.41
N ASP A 205 8.46 -9.66 -18.54
CA ASP A 205 9.18 -10.92 -18.63
C ASP A 205 8.94 -11.81 -17.39
N GLU A 206 8.88 -11.18 -16.20
CA GLU A 206 8.58 -11.91 -14.95
C GLU A 206 7.14 -12.41 -14.91
N LEU A 207 6.14 -11.60 -15.30
CA LEU A 207 4.73 -12.01 -15.40
C LEU A 207 4.57 -13.21 -16.32
N GLU A 208 5.16 -13.16 -17.53
CA GLU A 208 5.11 -14.24 -18.51
C GLU A 208 5.83 -15.51 -17.98
N THR A 209 6.94 -15.36 -17.25
CA THR A 209 7.64 -16.45 -16.58
C THR A 209 6.77 -17.11 -15.49
N GLN A 210 5.97 -16.32 -14.80
CA GLN A 210 5.01 -16.82 -13.79
C GLN A 210 3.74 -17.43 -14.41
N GLY A 211 3.59 -17.41 -15.73
CA GLY A 211 2.45 -18.00 -16.45
C GLY A 211 1.27 -17.06 -16.64
N VAL A 212 1.46 -15.74 -16.45
CA VAL A 212 0.42 -14.74 -16.69
C VAL A 212 0.36 -14.35 -18.16
N THR A 213 -0.81 -14.44 -18.79
CA THR A 213 -1.06 -13.94 -20.15
C THR A 213 -1.22 -12.43 -20.11
N VAL A 214 -0.26 -11.68 -20.66
CA VAL A 214 -0.27 -10.21 -20.65
C VAL A 214 -0.83 -9.65 -21.95
N ARG A 215 -1.92 -8.87 -21.88
CA ARG A 215 -2.58 -8.20 -23.02
C ARG A 215 -2.55 -6.68 -22.83
N THR A 216 -1.55 -6.04 -23.41
CA THR A 216 -1.44 -4.57 -23.48
C THR A 216 -2.19 -4.01 -24.69
N GLY A 217 -2.49 -2.68 -24.68
CA GLY A 217 -3.32 -2.05 -25.70
C GLY A 217 -4.78 -2.55 -25.70
N THR A 218 -5.23 -3.12 -24.55
CA THR A 218 -6.51 -3.79 -24.41
C THR A 218 -7.30 -3.12 -23.28
N ALA A 219 -8.23 -2.24 -23.65
CA ALA A 219 -9.10 -1.54 -22.70
C ALA A 219 -10.42 -2.29 -22.51
N VAL A 220 -10.85 -2.42 -21.25
CA VAL A 220 -12.20 -2.86 -20.89
C VAL A 220 -13.18 -1.72 -21.19
N ALA A 221 -14.28 -2.02 -21.84
CA ALA A 221 -15.36 -1.07 -22.14
C ALA A 221 -16.57 -1.28 -21.24
N SER A 222 -16.89 -2.54 -20.92
CA SER A 222 -17.98 -2.89 -20.00
C SER A 222 -17.80 -4.30 -19.45
N ALA A 223 -18.53 -4.65 -18.41
CA ALA A 223 -18.60 -6.00 -17.85
C ALA A 223 -20.05 -6.42 -17.61
N ASP A 224 -20.33 -7.71 -17.73
CA ASP A 224 -21.55 -8.34 -17.24
C ASP A 224 -21.24 -9.78 -16.76
N ALA A 225 -22.23 -10.49 -16.24
CA ALA A 225 -22.07 -11.85 -15.74
C ALA A 225 -21.51 -12.87 -16.77
N GLY A 226 -21.54 -12.54 -18.05
CA GLY A 226 -21.06 -13.43 -19.14
C GLY A 226 -19.71 -13.06 -19.72
N GLY A 227 -19.11 -11.91 -19.34
CA GLY A 227 -17.81 -11.51 -19.85
C GLY A 227 -17.57 -10.00 -19.91
N LEU A 228 -16.41 -9.64 -20.41
CA LEU A 228 -15.98 -8.28 -20.65
C LEU A 228 -16.13 -7.93 -22.13
N ASP A 229 -16.73 -6.80 -22.43
CA ASP A 229 -16.61 -6.18 -23.74
C ASP A 229 -15.35 -5.32 -23.76
N LEU A 230 -14.49 -5.56 -24.74
CA LEU A 230 -13.24 -4.82 -24.91
C LEU A 230 -13.44 -3.69 -25.93
N ALA A 231 -12.70 -2.60 -25.80
CA ALA A 231 -12.83 -1.42 -26.67
C ALA A 231 -12.54 -1.73 -28.15
N ASN A 232 -11.84 -2.81 -28.46
CA ASN A 232 -11.58 -3.29 -29.82
C ASN A 232 -12.75 -4.09 -30.44
N GLY A 233 -13.85 -4.29 -29.69
CA GLY A 233 -15.03 -5.05 -30.08
C GLY A 233 -14.95 -6.56 -29.80
N GLU A 234 -13.85 -7.05 -29.22
CA GLU A 234 -13.76 -8.42 -28.74
C GLU A 234 -14.57 -8.60 -27.45
N ARG A 235 -15.17 -9.79 -27.27
CA ARG A 235 -15.75 -10.20 -26.01
C ARG A 235 -14.89 -11.28 -25.38
N LEU A 236 -14.49 -11.08 -24.12
CA LEU A 236 -13.66 -11.99 -23.33
C LEU A 236 -14.51 -12.56 -22.17
N ALA A 237 -14.80 -13.88 -22.21
CA ALA A 237 -15.44 -14.55 -21.09
C ALA A 237 -14.48 -14.64 -19.90
N TYR A 238 -15.01 -14.61 -18.69
CA TYR A 238 -14.25 -14.79 -17.44
C TYR A 238 -15.06 -15.62 -16.43
N ASP A 239 -14.36 -16.25 -15.50
CA ASP A 239 -14.93 -16.93 -14.34
C ASP A 239 -14.66 -16.09 -13.06
N GLN A 240 -13.59 -15.29 -13.07
CA GLN A 240 -13.30 -14.29 -12.04
C GLN A 240 -12.78 -12.99 -12.67
N PHE A 241 -13.22 -11.84 -12.14
CA PHE A 241 -12.74 -10.53 -12.59
C PHE A 241 -12.28 -9.66 -11.42
N VAL A 242 -11.00 -9.31 -11.42
CA VAL A 242 -10.37 -8.40 -10.45
C VAL A 242 -10.06 -7.06 -11.11
N TRP A 243 -10.40 -5.94 -10.46
CA TRP A 243 -10.17 -4.60 -11.01
C TRP A 243 -9.16 -3.79 -10.21
N THR A 244 -8.09 -3.38 -10.86
CA THR A 244 -7.02 -2.53 -10.33
C THR A 244 -6.72 -1.33 -11.23
N GLY A 245 -7.65 -0.97 -12.11
CA GLY A 245 -7.45 -0.06 -13.24
C GLY A 245 -7.21 1.40 -12.89
N GLY A 246 -7.34 1.81 -11.64
CA GLY A 246 -7.06 3.18 -11.23
C GLY A 246 -7.56 3.55 -9.85
N ILE A 247 -7.31 4.81 -9.47
CA ILE A 247 -7.71 5.36 -8.17
C ILE A 247 -8.49 6.66 -8.34
N ARG A 248 -9.47 6.89 -7.44
CA ARG A 248 -10.19 8.15 -7.26
C ARG A 248 -10.02 8.64 -5.82
N GLY A 249 -10.42 9.87 -5.54
CA GLY A 249 -10.39 10.42 -4.19
C GLY A 249 -11.29 9.65 -3.23
N PRO A 250 -11.07 9.82 -1.92
CA PRO A 250 -11.94 9.24 -0.90
C PRO A 250 -13.33 9.87 -0.95
N PRO A 251 -14.40 9.18 -0.51
CA PRO A 251 -15.76 9.74 -0.45
C PRO A 251 -15.84 11.06 0.32
N ALA A 252 -15.10 11.22 1.41
CA ALA A 252 -15.02 12.44 2.19
C ALA A 252 -14.48 13.68 1.43
N MET A 253 -13.99 13.49 0.22
CA MET A 253 -13.53 14.53 -0.70
C MET A 253 -14.34 14.48 -2.01
N ASP A 254 -15.61 14.09 -1.96
CA ASP A 254 -16.52 13.95 -3.12
C ASP A 254 -15.97 13.03 -4.24
N GLY A 255 -15.11 12.07 -3.89
CA GLY A 255 -14.43 11.20 -4.85
C GLY A 255 -13.31 11.90 -5.65
N GLU A 256 -13.02 13.15 -5.35
CA GLU A 256 -11.98 13.93 -6.02
C GLU A 256 -10.64 13.85 -5.29
N ARG A 257 -9.57 13.91 -6.05
CA ARG A 257 -8.20 14.06 -5.54
C ARG A 257 -7.75 15.48 -5.84
N PRO A 258 -7.82 16.43 -4.87
CA PRO A 258 -7.46 17.81 -5.13
C PRO A 258 -5.99 17.92 -5.54
N VAL A 259 -5.70 18.88 -6.42
CA VAL A 259 -4.33 19.21 -6.78
C VAL A 259 -3.74 20.08 -5.68
N VAL A 260 -2.73 19.59 -4.99
CA VAL A 260 -1.96 20.36 -4.01
C VAL A 260 -0.54 20.59 -4.52
N ARG A 261 0.03 21.75 -4.16
CA ARG A 261 1.40 22.09 -4.49
C ARG A 261 2.38 21.46 -3.50
N ASN A 262 3.63 21.71 -3.70
CA ASN A 262 4.75 21.20 -2.91
C ASN A 262 4.62 21.39 -1.39
N THR A 263 3.94 22.42 -0.91
CA THR A 263 3.67 22.61 0.54
C THR A 263 2.60 21.65 1.08
N LEU A 264 1.93 20.89 0.23
CA LEU A 264 0.85 19.93 0.54
C LEU A 264 -0.41 20.58 1.12
N ARG A 265 -0.49 21.91 1.13
CA ARG A 265 -1.57 22.67 1.74
C ARG A 265 -2.77 22.78 0.78
N LEU A 266 -3.96 22.53 1.31
CA LEU A 266 -5.24 22.65 0.59
C LEU A 266 -5.99 23.91 0.99
N GLY A 267 -6.21 24.14 2.28
CA GLY A 267 -6.88 25.29 2.88
C GLY A 267 -5.94 26.14 3.73
N GLU A 268 -6.49 26.86 4.70
CA GLU A 268 -5.70 27.74 5.60
C GLU A 268 -4.76 26.93 6.50
N ALA A 269 -5.24 25.82 7.08
CA ALA A 269 -4.47 24.93 7.95
C ALA A 269 -4.76 23.45 7.69
N THR A 270 -5.30 23.12 6.52
CA THR A 270 -5.58 21.75 6.09
C THR A 270 -4.57 21.35 5.03
N PHE A 271 -3.99 20.16 5.21
CA PHE A 271 -3.03 19.55 4.31
C PHE A 271 -3.64 18.29 3.67
N VAL A 272 -3.18 17.93 2.48
CA VAL A 272 -3.54 16.65 1.83
C VAL A 272 -2.27 15.89 1.53
N VAL A 273 -2.19 14.66 2.03
CA VAL A 273 -0.96 13.87 2.04
C VAL A 273 -1.22 12.47 1.47
N GLY A 274 -0.29 11.97 0.68
CA GLY A 274 -0.39 10.65 0.04
C GLY A 274 -1.41 10.60 -1.09
N ASP A 275 -2.07 9.45 -1.21
CA ASP A 275 -2.95 9.16 -2.34
C ASP A 275 -4.26 9.96 -2.34
N ALA A 276 -4.61 10.60 -1.22
CA ALA A 276 -5.79 11.47 -1.12
C ALA A 276 -5.70 12.71 -2.03
N GLY A 277 -4.49 13.14 -2.41
CA GLY A 277 -4.28 14.29 -3.30
C GLY A 277 -3.51 13.95 -4.59
N ARG A 278 -3.49 14.91 -5.51
CA ARG A 278 -2.57 14.95 -6.64
C ARG A 278 -1.51 15.98 -6.33
N VAL A 279 -0.36 15.52 -5.87
CA VAL A 279 0.73 16.39 -5.44
C VAL A 279 1.59 16.79 -6.62
N VAL A 280 1.90 18.10 -6.70
CA VAL A 280 2.89 18.66 -7.63
C VAL A 280 4.07 19.16 -6.79
N ASP A 281 5.24 18.60 -7.01
CA ASP A 281 6.44 18.87 -6.23
C ASP A 281 7.10 20.23 -6.54
N THR A 282 8.24 20.50 -5.90
CA THR A 282 9.01 21.74 -6.09
C THR A 282 9.51 21.94 -7.52
N ASP A 283 9.72 20.85 -8.27
CA ASP A 283 10.19 20.88 -9.66
C ASP A 283 9.02 20.94 -10.66
N GLY A 284 7.77 21.02 -10.17
CA GLY A 284 6.56 21.05 -10.98
C GLY A 284 6.15 19.69 -11.53
N GLN A 285 6.69 18.59 -10.99
CA GLN A 285 6.39 17.24 -11.42
C GLN A 285 5.20 16.67 -10.65
N ALA A 286 4.35 15.92 -11.34
CA ALA A 286 3.30 15.15 -10.70
C ALA A 286 3.92 13.96 -9.93
N VAL A 287 3.61 13.87 -8.65
CA VAL A 287 4.13 12.81 -7.77
C VAL A 287 3.27 11.54 -7.91
N PRO A 288 3.88 10.37 -8.15
CA PRO A 288 3.14 9.12 -8.20
C PRO A 288 2.51 8.77 -6.85
N ALA A 289 1.30 8.21 -6.88
CA ALA A 289 0.67 7.61 -5.71
C ALA A 289 1.48 6.37 -5.28
N SER A 290 2.09 6.44 -4.09
CA SER A 290 2.92 5.36 -3.55
C SER A 290 3.16 5.52 -2.05
N ALA A 291 3.37 4.40 -1.33
CA ALA A 291 3.72 4.41 0.08
C ALA A 291 4.97 5.27 0.36
N GLN A 292 6.00 5.16 -0.48
CA GLN A 292 7.23 5.95 -0.39
C GLN A 292 6.97 7.46 -0.46
N ALA A 293 6.13 7.91 -1.40
CA ALA A 293 5.77 9.31 -1.52
C ALA A 293 4.96 9.77 -0.30
N ALA A 294 3.99 8.95 0.15
CA ALA A 294 3.14 9.23 1.29
C ALA A 294 3.95 9.45 2.59
N VAL A 295 4.89 8.56 2.90
CA VAL A 295 5.78 8.65 4.08
C VAL A 295 6.64 9.92 4.04
N ARG A 296 7.19 10.28 2.88
CA ARG A 296 8.04 11.48 2.76
C ARG A 296 7.23 12.77 2.77
N GLN A 297 6.06 12.78 2.17
CA GLN A 297 5.12 13.91 2.24
C GLN A 297 4.66 14.15 3.69
N ALA A 298 4.40 13.09 4.44
CA ALA A 298 3.99 13.18 5.84
C ALA A 298 5.02 13.93 6.71
N ARG A 299 6.32 13.73 6.45
CA ARG A 299 7.39 14.45 7.16
C ARG A 299 7.33 15.95 6.89
N VAL A 300 7.20 16.35 5.63
CA VAL A 300 7.08 17.77 5.24
C VAL A 300 5.79 18.38 5.79
N ALA A 301 4.69 17.64 5.79
CA ALA A 301 3.43 18.11 6.35
C ALA A 301 3.52 18.31 7.86
N ALA A 302 4.21 17.43 8.61
CA ALA A 302 4.43 17.58 10.04
C ALA A 302 5.19 18.86 10.36
N ASP A 303 6.33 19.10 9.70
CA ASP A 303 7.16 20.28 9.88
C ASP A 303 6.37 21.57 9.53
N ASN A 304 5.52 21.51 8.51
CA ASN A 304 4.66 22.65 8.14
C ASN A 304 3.53 22.90 9.13
N ILE A 305 2.91 21.84 9.68
CA ILE A 305 1.89 21.97 10.73
C ILE A 305 2.49 22.59 11.97
N GLU A 306 3.63 22.09 12.44
CA GLU A 306 4.36 22.63 13.60
C GLU A 306 4.59 24.14 13.44
N ARG A 307 5.17 24.58 12.31
CA ARG A 307 5.42 26.00 12.02
C ARG A 307 4.17 26.87 12.03
N LEU A 308 3.06 26.37 11.49
CA LEU A 308 1.80 27.12 11.51
C LEU A 308 1.25 27.27 12.92
N LEU A 309 1.33 26.21 13.73
CA LEU A 309 0.86 26.24 15.10
C LEU A 309 1.74 27.14 15.98
N ASP A 310 3.05 27.12 15.82
CA ASP A 310 3.97 28.03 16.52
C ASP A 310 3.70 29.48 16.17
N HIS A 311 3.52 29.78 14.89
CA HIS A 311 3.14 31.13 14.48
C HIS A 311 1.82 31.59 15.12
N ARG A 312 0.84 30.72 15.25
CA ARG A 312 -0.43 31.01 15.91
C ARG A 312 -0.25 31.23 17.44
N ARG A 313 0.61 30.48 18.10
CA ARG A 313 0.96 30.65 19.53
C ARG A 313 1.63 31.99 19.80
N ASP A 314 2.45 32.44 18.87
CA ASP A 314 3.12 33.76 18.97
C ASP A 314 2.19 34.93 18.64
N GLY A 315 0.89 34.67 18.55
CA GLY A 315 -0.17 35.67 18.35
C GLY A 315 -0.51 35.93 16.89
N GLY A 316 0.04 35.17 15.95
CA GLY A 316 -0.28 35.28 14.52
C GLY A 316 0.06 36.63 13.88
N ASN A 317 0.92 37.41 14.52
CA ASN A 317 1.26 38.76 14.08
C ASN A 317 2.37 38.70 13.02
N GLY A 318 2.18 39.39 11.89
CA GLY A 318 3.15 39.49 10.82
C GLY A 318 2.80 38.66 9.60
N PHE A 319 3.84 38.27 8.83
CA PHE A 319 3.66 37.41 7.67
C PHE A 319 3.56 35.96 8.12
N GLU A 320 2.69 35.20 7.45
CA GLU A 320 2.61 33.75 7.62
C GLU A 320 3.99 33.11 7.40
N PRO A 321 4.36 32.06 8.18
CA PRO A 321 5.67 31.43 8.05
C PRO A 321 5.83 30.80 6.66
N ARG A 322 7.06 30.82 6.17
CA ARG A 322 7.38 30.09 4.93
C ARG A 322 7.30 28.61 5.21
N LEU A 323 6.43 27.91 4.47
CA LEU A 323 6.30 26.46 4.52
C LEU A 323 7.35 25.79 3.65
N ASP A 324 7.80 24.60 4.07
CA ASP A 324 8.70 23.76 3.31
C ASP A 324 8.01 23.13 2.12
N GLY A 325 8.77 22.96 1.04
CA GLY A 325 8.29 22.34 -0.18
C GLY A 325 8.76 20.88 -0.29
N TYR A 326 7.81 19.99 -0.55
CA TYR A 326 8.12 18.60 -0.88
C TYR A 326 8.75 18.48 -2.27
N ARG A 327 9.81 17.70 -2.36
CA ARG A 327 10.46 17.29 -3.61
C ARG A 327 10.43 15.77 -3.70
N PHE A 328 9.95 15.25 -4.82
CA PHE A 328 9.94 13.82 -5.07
C PHE A 328 11.32 13.36 -5.55
N ASP A 329 11.92 12.46 -4.80
CA ASP A 329 13.12 11.75 -5.18
C ASP A 329 12.93 10.26 -4.88
N SER A 330 13.04 9.41 -5.89
CA SER A 330 12.86 7.97 -5.72
C SER A 330 14.19 7.25 -5.80
N PRO A 331 14.61 6.53 -4.75
CA PRO A 331 15.82 5.69 -4.81
C PRO A 331 15.64 4.49 -5.74
N GLY A 332 14.41 4.15 -6.09
CA GLY A 332 14.09 3.02 -6.94
C GLY A 332 12.65 2.57 -6.84
N TRP A 333 12.35 1.48 -7.52
CA TRP A 333 11.03 0.86 -7.60
C TRP A 333 11.14 -0.62 -7.33
N LEU A 334 10.09 -1.20 -6.79
CA LEU A 334 10.07 -2.62 -6.47
C LEU A 334 8.65 -3.17 -6.59
N VAL A 335 8.53 -4.35 -7.19
CA VAL A 335 7.27 -5.08 -7.33
C VAL A 335 7.49 -6.57 -7.19
N SER A 336 6.64 -7.27 -6.44
CA SER A 336 6.55 -8.72 -6.42
C SER A 336 5.64 -9.22 -7.52
N VAL A 337 5.92 -10.40 -8.05
CA VAL A 337 5.13 -11.08 -9.09
C VAL A 337 5.04 -12.55 -8.69
N GLY A 338 4.08 -12.90 -7.85
CA GLY A 338 4.00 -14.23 -7.26
C GLY A 338 5.30 -14.61 -6.54
N ASP A 339 5.95 -15.69 -6.98
CA ASP A 339 7.22 -16.14 -6.40
C ASP A 339 8.44 -15.35 -6.87
N GLY A 340 8.26 -14.46 -7.84
CA GLY A 340 9.30 -13.58 -8.37
C GLY A 340 9.22 -12.15 -7.83
N ALA A 341 10.21 -11.34 -8.20
CA ALA A 341 10.22 -9.91 -7.94
C ALA A 341 11.08 -9.18 -8.98
N VAL A 342 10.76 -7.91 -9.20
CA VAL A 342 11.55 -6.98 -10.01
C VAL A 342 11.84 -5.74 -9.18
N ALA A 343 13.10 -5.33 -9.10
CA ALA A 343 13.51 -4.10 -8.42
C ALA A 343 14.36 -3.26 -9.38
N GLN A 344 14.24 -1.95 -9.27
CA GLN A 344 15.10 -1.00 -9.96
C GLN A 344 15.75 -0.08 -8.94
N VAL A 345 17.08 0.00 -8.96
CA VAL A 345 17.87 0.91 -8.14
C VAL A 345 18.73 1.75 -9.08
N GLY A 346 18.43 3.03 -9.15
CA GLY A 346 19.02 3.90 -10.17
C GLY A 346 18.77 3.34 -11.59
N PRO A 347 19.81 3.18 -12.44
CA PRO A 347 19.64 2.63 -13.79
C PRO A 347 19.58 1.09 -13.84
N THR A 348 19.86 0.38 -12.74
CA THR A 348 19.99 -1.07 -12.70
C THR A 348 18.67 -1.73 -12.34
N VAL A 349 18.27 -2.73 -13.14
CA VAL A 349 17.12 -3.61 -12.84
C VAL A 349 17.65 -4.93 -12.28
N LEU A 350 17.09 -5.35 -11.16
CA LEU A 350 17.34 -6.60 -10.48
C LEU A 350 16.11 -7.48 -10.59
N THR A 351 16.29 -8.79 -10.72
CA THR A 351 15.21 -9.80 -10.78
C THR A 351 15.52 -10.97 -9.84
N GLY A 352 14.56 -11.86 -9.62
CA GLY A 352 14.74 -13.07 -8.83
C GLY A 352 15.15 -12.81 -7.39
N ARG A 353 16.08 -13.60 -6.83
CA ARG A 353 16.47 -13.56 -5.41
C ARG A 353 16.99 -12.20 -4.96
N ALA A 354 17.72 -11.49 -5.81
CA ALA A 354 18.27 -10.18 -5.48
C ALA A 354 17.15 -9.13 -5.30
N ALA A 355 16.13 -9.16 -6.16
CA ALA A 355 14.96 -8.29 -6.03
C ALA A 355 14.11 -8.65 -4.80
N LYS A 356 13.97 -9.94 -4.49
CA LYS A 356 13.26 -10.40 -3.27
C LYS A 356 13.94 -9.87 -2.00
N LEU A 357 15.24 -10.01 -1.86
CA LEU A 357 15.99 -9.49 -0.72
C LEU A 357 15.84 -7.97 -0.57
N ALA A 358 15.84 -7.22 -1.69
CA ALA A 358 15.60 -5.80 -1.67
C ALA A 358 14.17 -5.48 -1.15
N LYS A 359 13.15 -6.24 -1.58
CA LYS A 359 11.77 -6.10 -1.14
C LYS A 359 11.63 -6.31 0.37
N THR A 360 12.15 -7.41 0.88
CA THR A 360 12.10 -7.77 2.30
C THR A 360 12.73 -6.67 3.16
N SER A 361 13.88 -6.13 2.73
CA SER A 361 14.56 -5.05 3.44
C SER A 361 13.74 -3.76 3.51
N VAL A 362 12.99 -3.41 2.45
CA VAL A 362 12.14 -2.21 2.43
C VAL A 362 10.93 -2.38 3.35
N GLY A 363 10.24 -3.53 3.30
CA GLY A 363 9.08 -3.82 4.15
C GLY A 363 9.44 -3.85 5.64
N ALA A 364 10.48 -4.59 5.99
CA ALA A 364 10.96 -4.68 7.37
C ALA A 364 11.48 -3.32 7.89
N GLY A 365 12.16 -2.55 7.05
CA GLY A 365 12.62 -1.21 7.39
C GLY A 365 11.47 -0.26 7.72
N TYR A 366 10.38 -0.31 6.95
CA TYR A 366 9.18 0.48 7.24
C TYR A 366 8.54 0.08 8.58
N LEU A 367 8.25 -1.21 8.78
CA LEU A 367 7.64 -1.70 10.03
C LEU A 367 8.50 -1.35 11.25
N SER A 368 9.82 -1.52 11.15
CA SER A 368 10.73 -1.11 12.22
C SER A 368 10.68 0.40 12.49
N SER A 369 10.53 1.22 11.46
CA SER A 369 10.49 2.69 11.59
C SER A 369 9.24 3.22 12.29
N VAL A 370 8.14 2.44 12.29
CA VAL A 370 6.89 2.78 12.99
C VAL A 370 6.75 2.04 14.33
N GLY A 371 7.78 1.32 14.77
CA GLY A 371 7.82 0.64 16.08
C GLY A 371 7.34 -0.82 16.05
N ALA A 372 6.89 -1.35 14.91
CA ALA A 372 6.38 -2.71 14.76
C ALA A 372 7.50 -3.72 14.45
N VAL A 373 8.47 -3.86 15.37
CA VAL A 373 9.67 -4.70 15.16
C VAL A 373 9.33 -6.19 15.06
N ALA A 374 8.35 -6.68 15.84
CA ALA A 374 7.91 -8.06 15.78
C ALA A 374 7.36 -8.40 14.39
N ASN A 375 6.40 -7.61 13.88
CA ASN A 375 5.84 -7.77 12.53
C ASN A 375 6.91 -7.68 11.43
N ALA A 376 7.95 -6.83 11.62
CA ALA A 376 9.07 -6.76 10.70
C ALA A 376 9.86 -8.07 10.64
N VAL A 377 10.09 -8.70 11.79
CA VAL A 377 10.78 -10.00 11.88
C VAL A 377 9.94 -11.11 11.26
N ASP A 378 8.64 -11.15 11.53
CA ASP A 378 7.73 -12.18 11.03
C ASP A 378 7.58 -12.07 9.51
N LEU A 379 7.44 -10.85 8.98
CA LEU A 379 7.44 -10.60 7.52
C LEU A 379 8.72 -11.09 6.83
N VAL A 380 9.91 -10.89 7.47
CA VAL A 380 11.20 -11.36 6.95
C VAL A 380 11.26 -12.89 6.96
N ARG A 381 10.84 -13.52 8.06
CA ARG A 381 10.84 -14.98 8.20
C ARG A 381 9.97 -15.62 7.14
N GLU A 382 8.76 -15.11 6.96
CA GLU A 382 7.81 -15.61 5.98
C GLU A 382 8.34 -15.47 4.54
N GLU A 383 8.87 -14.29 4.17
CA GLU A 383 9.43 -14.05 2.83
C GLU A 383 10.65 -14.93 2.51
N LEU A 384 11.48 -15.24 3.51
CA LEU A 384 12.65 -16.09 3.35
C LEU A 384 12.34 -17.58 3.54
N GLY A 385 11.11 -17.94 3.93
CA GLY A 385 10.69 -19.33 4.18
C GLY A 385 11.37 -19.94 5.39
N TRP A 386 11.68 -19.14 6.42
CA TRP A 386 12.24 -19.65 7.67
C TRP A 386 11.12 -20.18 8.56
N PRO A 387 11.30 -21.38 9.16
CA PRO A 387 10.29 -21.95 10.05
C PRO A 387 10.09 -21.07 11.29
N ASP A 388 8.84 -21.04 11.78
CA ASP A 388 8.51 -20.43 13.07
C ASP A 388 9.32 -21.11 14.17
N GLU A 389 9.89 -20.33 15.10
CA GLU A 389 10.42 -20.89 16.32
C GLU A 389 9.23 -21.45 17.12
N GLU A 390 9.02 -22.76 17.07
CA GLU A 390 8.10 -23.43 17.98
C GLU A 390 8.42 -22.93 19.39
N SER A 391 7.42 -22.39 20.07
CA SER A 391 7.45 -22.05 21.49
C SER A 391 7.81 -23.32 22.27
N GLY A 392 9.11 -23.57 22.39
CA GLY A 392 9.64 -24.70 23.15
C GLY A 392 9.32 -24.47 24.61
N GLU A 393 8.35 -25.21 25.14
CA GLU A 393 8.26 -25.43 26.57
C GLU A 393 9.62 -25.96 27.09
N PRO A 394 10.12 -25.44 28.19
CA PRO A 394 11.37 -25.99 28.79
C PRO A 394 11.11 -27.35 29.38
N GLY A 395 11.25 -28.40 28.57
CA GLY A 395 11.32 -29.76 29.01
C GLY A 395 12.62 -30.00 29.80
N ALA A 396 12.50 -30.12 31.12
CA ALA A 396 13.56 -30.65 31.94
C ALA A 396 13.80 -32.13 31.58
N ASP A 397 14.96 -32.47 31.09
CA ASP A 397 15.77 -33.55 31.71
C ASP A 397 17.11 -33.78 30.99
N GLY A 398 18.05 -34.08 31.83
CA GLY A 398 19.46 -34.06 31.71
C GLY A 398 20.15 -35.17 30.91
N ARG A 399 21.43 -34.90 30.76
CA ARG A 399 22.63 -35.74 30.66
C ARG A 399 23.13 -36.24 29.31
N SER A 400 24.28 -35.72 29.11
CA SER A 400 25.60 -36.36 28.82
C SER A 400 25.98 -36.67 27.37
N GLY A 401 27.04 -36.01 26.97
CA GLY A 401 28.27 -36.67 26.48
C GLY A 401 28.47 -36.81 24.99
N GLY A 402 29.49 -36.13 24.49
CA GLY A 402 30.36 -36.75 23.50
C GLY A 402 30.48 -36.09 22.12
N ASP A 403 31.54 -35.28 22.03
CA ASP A 403 32.54 -35.32 20.95
C ASP A 403 32.18 -34.94 19.49
N GLY A 404 32.75 -33.82 19.08
CA GLY A 404 33.56 -33.55 17.90
C GLY A 404 33.01 -33.74 16.50
N SER A 405 32.72 -32.64 15.81
CA SER A 405 33.43 -32.33 14.56
C SER A 405 32.96 -30.96 14.01
N ASP A 406 33.94 -30.14 13.77
CA ASP A 406 34.02 -28.87 13.08
C ASP A 406 33.38 -28.96 11.68
N ASP A 407 32.39 -28.13 11.37
CA ASP A 407 32.10 -27.75 9.99
C ASP A 407 31.55 -26.31 9.93
N GLY A 408 32.19 -25.50 9.10
CA GLY A 408 32.06 -24.08 9.02
C GLY A 408 30.69 -23.57 8.57
N GLY A 409 29.94 -23.05 9.53
CA GLY A 409 28.72 -22.28 9.26
C GLY A 409 29.04 -20.80 9.21
N GLU A 410 28.81 -20.17 8.07
CA GLU A 410 28.87 -18.73 7.91
C GLU A 410 27.88 -18.05 8.87
N GLY A 411 28.40 -17.16 9.72
CA GLY A 411 27.63 -16.42 10.68
C GLY A 411 26.69 -15.40 10.03
N PRO A 412 25.71 -14.87 10.79
CA PRO A 412 24.71 -13.95 10.24
C PRO A 412 25.33 -12.66 9.73
N VAL A 413 24.95 -12.29 8.51
CA VAL A 413 25.31 -11.01 7.89
C VAL A 413 24.71 -9.89 8.73
N ARG A 414 25.56 -9.12 9.37
CA ARG A 414 25.16 -7.88 10.05
C ARG A 414 24.90 -6.80 9.01
N VAL A 415 23.61 -6.45 8.81
CA VAL A 415 23.23 -5.27 8.05
C VAL A 415 23.37 -4.06 8.97
N THR A 416 24.38 -3.24 8.76
CA THR A 416 24.49 -1.91 9.36
C THR A 416 23.69 -0.95 8.49
N ILE A 417 22.61 -0.40 9.03
CA ILE A 417 21.92 0.75 8.45
C ILE A 417 22.71 1.98 8.90
N ASP A 418 23.31 2.68 7.96
CA ASP A 418 24.00 3.96 8.19
C ASP A 418 22.90 5.04 8.22
N ASP A 419 22.54 5.48 9.41
CA ASP A 419 21.73 6.67 9.63
C ASP A 419 22.60 7.87 9.31
N GLY A 420 22.59 8.31 8.06
CA GLY A 420 23.27 9.52 7.62
C GLY A 420 22.74 10.74 8.39
N ASP A 421 23.45 11.12 9.41
CA ASP A 421 23.33 12.38 10.10
C ASP A 421 23.92 13.47 9.19
N ASP A 422 23.05 14.12 8.40
CA ASP A 422 23.39 15.33 7.63
C ASP A 422 23.30 16.55 8.54
N SER A 423 24.36 16.76 9.31
CA SER A 423 24.66 18.07 9.88
C SER A 423 25.70 18.75 8.98
N ASP A 424 25.21 19.64 8.06
CA ASP A 424 25.86 20.91 7.66
C ASP A 424 24.87 21.79 6.87
#